data_5ebad913a56b5769058745c74a912714
#
_entry.id   5ebad913a56b5769058745c74a912714
#
_cell.length_a   1.000
_cell.length_b   1.000
_cell.length_c   1.000
_cell.angle_alpha   90.00
_cell.angle_beta   90.00
_cell.angle_gamma   90.00
#
_symmetry.space_group_name_H-M   'P 1'
#
loop_
_entity.id
_entity.type
_entity.pdbx_description
1 polymer ?
#
loop_
_entity_poly.entity_id
_entity_poly.type
_entity_poly.pdbx_seq_one_letter_code
_entity_poly.pdbx_strand_id
1 'polypeptide(L)'
;MLKKTFIPLYLIAFIGLTYLIFFRDTTKHPDWEPFNESVFKKAKRENKLVVLHLAANWSHWCHVMEENTYADPLVIEYLDKNYIVCKEDHDARQDLTSLYSQYGWPATIIFDADGNELLKEAGFIDKDRFMTLLTQLHTNPVPLPDNSFHVDINTTTDSSKQESLNILKEKFLNSLDIEEGGFNFGQKYIDFESFEYAFNHSTTDTTLHQWVENSIVNSTGIYDNAWGGVFQYSANNDWKHVHYEKLLSIQARYIKMYCWYYKRYNDIDALKKAEGTAAYVDRFLNADNGGYYNAQDADLIPGQQSTDYFALSDADRIAQGIPAVDKNVYTSDNAEIAEAFLILWATNENPMYLDKATKCVNLLMHERKLNNAYIHGKKHVTTSLKDNLAVLKTLMLMYRATENSIYKSEAIRLVREISTTFNSGEGYLYSYIGSSAIKSTYNVSENIEACRLLNYAAYFFKDPKYKNLSIKLLKFLTNPALVKTLRTEAGILSAAEELQEEPTVAAIMLKKENSLKAKYILASISFPQFYFNNIVYTNKTIGTDKIDLFDAYDKNFMILFTSSYCSSPQFTIDAYKKLLYSRLLEATPN
;
A
#
# COMPACT_ATOMS: atom_id res chain seq x y z
N MET A 1 37.89 63.83 10.28
CA MET A 1 38.41 62.74 11.12
C MET A 1 37.26 61.79 11.44
N LEU A 2 37.12 60.75 10.65
CA LEU A 2 36.15 59.67 10.92
C LEU A 2 36.81 58.63 11.83
N LYS A 3 36.34 58.50 13.07
CA LYS A 3 36.73 57.38 13.94
C LYS A 3 36.03 56.11 13.46
N LYS A 4 36.77 55.20 12.85
CA LYS A 4 36.35 53.81 12.60
C LYS A 4 36.28 53.08 13.95
N THR A 5 35.09 52.81 14.44
CA THR A 5 34.87 51.88 15.56
C THR A 5 35.12 50.46 15.08
N PHE A 6 36.25 49.91 15.46
CA PHE A 6 36.54 48.46 15.33
C PHE A 6 35.69 47.72 16.39
N ILE A 7 34.67 46.98 15.97
CA ILE A 7 34.04 45.99 16.82
C ILE A 7 35.03 44.82 16.83
N PRO A 8 35.55 44.42 17.99
CA PRO A 8 36.59 43.39 18.03
C PRO A 8 35.99 42.02 17.59
N LEU A 9 36.68 41.38 16.68
CA LEU A 9 36.34 40.05 16.13
C LEU A 9 36.04 38.99 17.23
N TYR A 10 36.60 39.21 18.43
CA TYR A 10 36.36 38.40 19.62
C TYR A 10 34.92 38.45 20.16
N LEU A 11 34.22 39.55 19.95
CA LEU A 11 32.82 39.64 20.40
C LEU A 11 31.89 38.85 19.50
N ILE A 12 32.14 38.81 18.19
CA ILE A 12 31.41 38.01 17.22
C ILE A 12 31.70 36.53 17.41
N ALA A 13 32.95 36.17 17.69
CA ALA A 13 33.34 34.80 18.01
C ALA A 13 32.73 34.32 19.34
N PHE A 14 32.64 35.21 20.35
CA PHE A 14 32.05 34.87 21.65
C PHE A 14 30.53 34.73 21.56
N ILE A 15 29.83 35.61 20.79
CA ILE A 15 28.42 35.49 20.53
C ILE A 15 28.11 34.26 19.67
N GLY A 16 28.92 33.96 18.67
CA GLY A 16 28.81 32.72 17.88
C GLY A 16 29.06 31.46 18.71
N LEU A 17 30.03 31.49 19.65
CA LEU A 17 30.32 30.37 20.53
C LEU A 17 29.24 30.18 21.62
N THR A 18 28.72 31.27 22.18
CA THR A 18 27.58 31.24 23.11
C THR A 18 26.31 30.80 22.40
N TYR A 19 26.07 31.25 21.17
CA TYR A 19 24.95 30.73 20.36
C TYR A 19 25.09 29.22 20.07
N LEU A 20 26.28 28.74 19.71
CA LEU A 20 26.57 27.32 19.53
C LEU A 20 26.51 26.51 20.83
N ILE A 21 26.76 27.11 21.98
CA ILE A 21 26.69 26.44 23.29
C ILE A 21 25.25 26.45 23.85
N PHE A 22 24.49 27.52 23.61
CA PHE A 22 23.12 27.67 24.12
C PHE A 22 22.04 27.14 23.17
N PHE A 23 22.33 26.96 21.87
CA PHE A 23 21.44 26.34 20.87
C PHE A 23 22.01 25.02 20.34
N ARG A 24 22.93 24.39 21.03
CA ARG A 24 23.19 22.97 20.86
C ARG A 24 21.90 22.28 21.29
N ASP A 25 21.30 21.58 20.36
CA ASP A 25 20.13 20.72 20.58
C ASP A 25 20.36 19.88 21.84
N THR A 26 19.80 20.34 22.97
CA THR A 26 20.04 19.73 24.28
C THR A 26 18.98 18.70 24.63
N THR A 27 18.11 18.33 23.68
CA THR A 27 17.24 17.19 23.83
C THR A 27 18.07 15.93 23.83
N LYS A 28 18.39 15.45 25.04
CA LYS A 28 19.00 14.15 25.21
C LYS A 28 17.92 13.12 24.92
N HIS A 29 18.13 12.29 23.94
CA HIS A 29 17.30 11.11 23.67
C HIS A 29 17.96 9.87 24.28
N PRO A 30 17.22 8.77 24.47
CA PRO A 30 17.79 7.47 24.80
C PRO A 30 18.87 7.05 23.80
N ASP A 31 19.81 6.24 24.24
CA ASP A 31 20.82 5.64 23.35
C ASP A 31 20.17 4.54 22.49
N TRP A 32 19.66 4.94 21.31
CA TRP A 32 18.90 4.07 20.43
C TRP A 32 19.77 2.99 19.79
N GLU A 33 19.41 1.73 19.95
CA GLU A 33 20.05 0.61 19.29
C GLU A 33 19.21 0.08 18.12
N PRO A 34 19.82 -0.48 17.06
CA PRO A 34 19.09 -1.17 16.01
C PRO A 34 18.49 -2.49 16.53
N PHE A 35 17.25 -2.76 16.20
CA PHE A 35 16.54 -3.96 16.66
C PHE A 35 16.95 -5.20 15.85
N ASN A 36 17.66 -6.10 16.50
CA ASN A 36 18.11 -7.38 15.95
C ASN A 36 18.35 -8.42 17.07
N GLU A 37 18.72 -9.65 16.73
CA GLU A 37 18.93 -10.72 17.71
C GLU A 37 19.98 -10.39 18.81
N SER A 38 20.92 -9.49 18.55
CA SER A 38 21.96 -9.14 19.53
C SER A 38 21.40 -8.37 20.73
N VAL A 39 20.27 -7.65 20.58
CA VAL A 39 19.65 -6.89 21.68
C VAL A 39 19.16 -7.82 22.78
N PHE A 40 18.60 -8.98 22.43
CA PHE A 40 18.14 -9.98 23.41
C PHE A 40 19.32 -10.63 24.15
N LYS A 41 20.43 -10.90 23.45
CA LYS A 41 21.67 -11.38 24.09
C LYS A 41 22.24 -10.35 25.07
N LYS A 42 22.20 -9.06 24.69
CA LYS A 42 22.60 -7.94 25.56
C LYS A 42 21.66 -7.81 26.74
N ALA A 43 20.35 -7.86 26.53
CA ALA A 43 19.32 -7.78 27.57
C ALA A 43 19.50 -8.88 28.64
N LYS A 44 19.75 -10.13 28.23
CA LYS A 44 20.08 -11.24 29.15
C LYS A 44 21.32 -10.98 30.00
N ARG A 45 22.40 -10.50 29.36
CA ARG A 45 23.67 -10.22 30.05
C ARG A 45 23.53 -9.10 31.07
N GLU A 46 22.73 -8.08 30.76
CA GLU A 46 22.54 -6.88 31.59
C GLU A 46 21.33 -6.94 32.51
N ASN A 47 20.57 -8.04 32.46
CA ASN A 47 19.32 -8.23 33.18
C ASN A 47 18.31 -7.09 32.94
N LYS A 48 18.11 -6.74 31.66
CA LYS A 48 17.23 -5.67 31.19
C LYS A 48 16.11 -6.24 30.33
N LEU A 49 15.02 -5.49 30.21
CA LEU A 49 13.99 -5.70 29.19
C LEU A 49 14.36 -4.97 27.90
N VAL A 50 13.59 -5.18 26.83
CA VAL A 50 13.79 -4.51 25.54
C VAL A 50 12.56 -3.67 25.18
N VAL A 51 12.76 -2.39 24.84
CA VAL A 51 11.74 -1.53 24.25
C VAL A 51 12.04 -1.34 22.78
N LEU A 52 11.07 -1.63 21.92
CA LEU A 52 11.09 -1.27 20.52
C LEU A 52 10.10 -0.13 20.26
N HIS A 53 10.63 1.02 19.89
CA HIS A 53 9.88 2.14 19.31
C HIS A 53 9.87 1.98 17.79
N LEU A 54 8.74 1.58 17.24
CA LEU A 54 8.54 1.44 15.80
C LEU A 54 7.82 2.71 15.30
N ALA A 55 8.56 3.56 14.63
CA ALA A 55 8.14 4.91 14.24
C ALA A 55 8.06 5.07 12.72
N ALA A 56 7.37 6.11 12.29
CA ALA A 56 7.37 6.60 10.92
C ALA A 56 8.05 7.97 10.88
N ASN A 57 9.02 8.16 9.99
CA ASN A 57 9.79 9.40 9.90
C ASN A 57 8.97 10.61 9.43
N TRP A 58 7.78 10.38 8.88
CA TRP A 58 6.86 11.38 8.36
C TRP A 58 5.65 11.65 9.27
N SER A 59 5.58 10.99 10.44
CA SER A 59 4.38 10.99 11.28
C SER A 59 4.48 12.01 12.41
N HIS A 60 3.53 12.95 12.44
CA HIS A 60 3.37 13.93 13.52
C HIS A 60 3.41 13.29 14.92
N TRP A 61 2.64 12.24 15.14
CA TRP A 61 2.58 11.60 16.47
C TRP A 61 3.86 10.86 16.88
N CYS A 62 4.66 10.41 15.91
CA CYS A 62 5.98 9.87 16.19
C CYS A 62 6.92 10.99 16.68
N HIS A 63 6.93 12.15 16.02
CA HIS A 63 7.71 13.31 16.46
C HIS A 63 7.26 13.79 17.84
N VAL A 64 5.95 13.93 18.07
CA VAL A 64 5.41 14.31 19.39
C VAL A 64 5.85 13.35 20.49
N MET A 65 5.83 12.04 20.24
CA MET A 65 6.27 11.06 21.24
C MET A 65 7.78 11.12 21.49
N GLU A 66 8.58 11.32 20.47
CA GLU A 66 10.03 11.47 20.61
C GLU A 66 10.39 12.71 21.42
N GLU A 67 9.76 13.85 21.15
CA GLU A 67 10.08 15.13 21.81
C GLU A 67 9.48 15.27 23.21
N ASN A 68 8.32 14.66 23.50
CA ASN A 68 7.64 14.85 24.77
C ASN A 68 7.77 13.66 25.73
N THR A 69 7.88 12.43 25.21
CA THR A 69 7.96 11.23 26.05
C THR A 69 9.40 10.73 26.15
N TYR A 70 10.03 10.44 25.02
CA TYR A 70 11.40 9.90 25.01
C TYR A 70 12.48 10.94 25.35
N ALA A 71 12.21 12.23 25.22
CA ALA A 71 13.11 13.30 25.61
C ALA A 71 12.97 13.73 27.10
N ASP A 72 12.01 13.17 27.85
CA ASP A 72 11.87 13.49 29.28
C ASP A 72 13.04 12.88 30.09
N PRO A 73 13.75 13.69 30.92
CA PRO A 73 14.93 13.22 31.66
C PRO A 73 14.67 12.02 32.58
N LEU A 74 13.48 11.93 33.19
CA LEU A 74 13.14 10.81 34.09
C LEU A 74 12.88 9.53 33.28
N VAL A 75 12.26 9.66 32.11
CA VAL A 75 12.06 8.54 31.18
C VAL A 75 13.41 8.02 30.70
N ILE A 76 14.32 8.92 30.26
CA ILE A 76 15.66 8.55 29.81
C ILE A 76 16.42 7.81 30.90
N GLU A 77 16.49 8.38 32.12
CA GLU A 77 17.21 7.77 33.23
C GLU A 77 16.66 6.36 33.56
N TYR A 78 15.34 6.20 33.52
CA TYR A 78 14.70 4.92 33.81
C TYR A 78 14.97 3.88 32.73
N LEU A 79 14.89 4.30 31.45
CA LEU A 79 15.19 3.45 30.30
C LEU A 79 16.65 3.01 30.30
N ASP A 80 17.59 3.94 30.44
CA ASP A 80 19.02 3.65 30.46
C ASP A 80 19.40 2.62 31.53
N LYS A 81 18.72 2.64 32.66
CA LYS A 81 18.97 1.73 33.78
C LYS A 81 18.38 0.34 33.56
N ASN A 82 17.17 0.24 33.03
CA ASN A 82 16.34 -0.97 33.11
C ASN A 82 16.04 -1.62 31.76
N TYR A 83 16.30 -0.93 30.64
CA TYR A 83 15.91 -1.37 29.31
C TYR A 83 17.06 -1.26 28.31
N ILE A 84 17.03 -2.11 27.27
CA ILE A 84 17.70 -1.86 26.00
C ILE A 84 16.66 -1.18 25.09
N VAL A 85 16.99 -0.01 24.57
CA VAL A 85 16.03 0.83 23.84
C VAL A 85 16.34 0.80 22.36
N CYS A 86 15.40 0.33 21.56
CA CYS A 86 15.53 0.21 20.11
C CYS A 86 14.57 1.16 19.41
N LYS A 87 15.03 1.77 18.31
CA LYS A 87 14.20 2.54 17.40
C LYS A 87 14.37 2.02 15.98
N GLU A 88 13.26 1.79 15.30
CA GLU A 88 13.25 1.39 13.90
C GLU A 88 12.23 2.19 13.11
N ASP A 89 12.57 2.45 11.85
CA ASP A 89 11.62 3.02 10.89
C ASP A 89 10.74 1.89 10.31
N HIS A 90 9.44 1.99 10.52
CA HIS A 90 8.50 0.96 10.08
C HIS A 90 8.52 0.77 8.57
N ASP A 91 8.69 1.85 7.79
CA ASP A 91 8.74 1.76 6.33
C ASP A 91 9.96 0.95 5.87
N ALA A 92 11.10 1.12 6.55
CA ALA A 92 12.33 0.39 6.22
C ALA A 92 12.31 -1.08 6.68
N ARG A 93 11.47 -1.43 7.67
CA ARG A 93 11.47 -2.72 8.36
C ARG A 93 10.19 -3.52 8.11
N GLN A 94 10.04 -4.03 6.87
CA GLN A 94 8.87 -4.84 6.48
C GLN A 94 8.67 -6.10 7.33
N ASP A 95 9.74 -6.65 7.89
CA ASP A 95 9.67 -7.76 8.85
C ASP A 95 8.93 -7.37 10.14
N LEU A 96 9.07 -6.13 10.60
CA LEU A 96 8.36 -5.60 11.77
C LEU A 96 6.98 -5.06 11.39
N THR A 97 6.89 -4.34 10.28
CA THR A 97 5.63 -3.73 9.82
C THR A 97 4.56 -4.77 9.53
N SER A 98 4.90 -5.89 8.91
CA SER A 98 3.95 -6.97 8.66
C SER A 98 3.37 -7.59 9.94
N LEU A 99 4.08 -7.51 11.06
CA LEU A 99 3.64 -8.02 12.36
C LEU A 99 2.86 -7.00 13.18
N TYR A 100 3.24 -5.70 13.08
CA TYR A 100 2.75 -4.66 13.98
C TYR A 100 1.93 -3.55 13.30
N SER A 101 1.67 -3.63 11.99
CA SER A 101 0.93 -2.60 11.25
C SER A 101 -0.47 -2.28 11.81
N GLN A 102 -1.12 -3.26 12.43
CA GLN A 102 -2.44 -3.11 13.04
C GLN A 102 -2.46 -2.16 14.25
N TYR A 103 -1.29 -1.85 14.84
CA TYR A 103 -1.16 -0.93 15.98
C TYR A 103 -1.06 0.54 15.56
N GLY A 104 -0.92 0.84 14.27
CA GLY A 104 -0.66 2.20 13.79
C GLY A 104 0.70 2.74 14.25
N TRP A 105 0.95 4.03 14.08
CA TRP A 105 2.24 4.65 14.38
C TRP A 105 2.08 5.87 15.28
N PRO A 106 3.01 6.06 16.28
CA PRO A 106 4.06 5.12 16.69
C PRO A 106 3.50 3.84 17.29
N ALA A 107 4.25 2.72 17.19
CA ALA A 107 3.95 1.50 17.95
C ALA A 107 5.06 1.25 18.97
N THR A 108 4.65 0.93 20.20
CA THR A 108 5.57 0.58 21.29
C THR A 108 5.42 -0.88 21.64
N ILE A 109 6.50 -1.65 21.49
CA ILE A 109 6.54 -3.06 21.84
C ILE A 109 7.59 -3.27 22.93
N ILE A 110 7.23 -3.96 24.02
CA ILE A 110 8.16 -4.31 25.09
C ILE A 110 8.30 -5.82 25.16
N PHE A 111 9.54 -6.28 25.24
CA PHE A 111 9.89 -7.70 25.31
C PHE A 111 10.65 -8.01 26.60
N ASP A 112 10.54 -9.26 27.03
CA ASP A 112 11.51 -9.81 27.98
C ASP A 112 12.86 -10.12 27.28
N ALA A 113 13.84 -10.56 28.05
CA ALA A 113 15.16 -10.89 27.52
C ALA A 113 15.18 -12.16 26.64
N ASP A 114 14.12 -12.98 26.67
CA ASP A 114 13.95 -14.15 25.82
C ASP A 114 13.26 -13.84 24.49
N GLY A 115 12.77 -12.59 24.33
CA GLY A 115 12.08 -12.13 23.12
C GLY A 115 10.56 -12.37 23.18
N ASN A 116 10.00 -12.69 24.34
CA ASN A 116 8.56 -12.77 24.50
C ASN A 116 7.96 -11.38 24.64
N GLU A 117 6.87 -11.11 23.92
CA GLU A 117 6.17 -9.82 23.95
C GLU A 117 5.43 -9.64 25.30
N LEU A 118 5.71 -8.54 25.99
CA LEU A 118 5.08 -8.17 27.26
C LEU A 118 4.03 -7.07 27.07
N LEU A 119 4.23 -6.19 26.09
CA LEU A 119 3.33 -5.08 25.75
C LEU A 119 3.34 -4.83 24.25
N LYS A 120 2.17 -4.54 23.70
CA LYS A 120 1.99 -3.93 22.38
C LYS A 120 0.99 -2.79 22.53
N GLU A 121 1.43 -1.57 22.29
CA GLU A 121 0.61 -0.37 22.46
C GLU A 121 0.69 0.47 21.18
N ALA A 122 -0.47 0.96 20.74
CA ALA A 122 -0.64 1.77 19.54
C ALA A 122 -0.71 3.25 19.86
N GLY A 123 -0.08 4.07 19.03
CA GLY A 123 -0.18 5.53 19.07
C GLY A 123 0.68 6.18 20.14
N PHE A 124 0.46 7.48 20.29
CA PHE A 124 1.17 8.31 21.28
C PHE A 124 0.87 7.87 22.72
N ILE A 125 1.93 7.71 23.51
CA ILE A 125 1.86 7.45 24.95
C ILE A 125 2.51 8.64 25.66
N ASP A 126 1.74 9.35 26.51
CA ASP A 126 2.31 10.41 27.32
C ASP A 126 3.31 9.87 28.35
N LYS A 127 4.22 10.73 28.82
CA LYS A 127 5.33 10.36 29.68
C LYS A 127 4.91 9.69 30.99
N ASP A 128 3.82 10.12 31.60
CA ASP A 128 3.39 9.62 32.93
C ASP A 128 2.82 8.20 32.78
N ARG A 129 2.00 7.99 31.76
CA ARG A 129 1.53 6.65 31.39
C ARG A 129 2.68 5.74 30.98
N PHE A 130 3.62 6.24 30.19
CA PHE A 130 4.77 5.46 29.75
C PHE A 130 5.64 5.03 30.92
N MET A 131 5.96 5.94 31.86
CA MET A 131 6.68 5.59 33.11
C MET A 131 5.94 4.56 33.95
N THR A 132 4.62 4.65 34.02
CA THR A 132 3.78 3.66 34.73
C THR A 132 3.93 2.27 34.10
N LEU A 133 3.82 2.15 32.77
CA LEU A 133 3.97 0.89 32.04
C LEU A 133 5.39 0.31 32.20
N LEU A 134 6.41 1.14 32.04
CA LEU A 134 7.82 0.73 32.21
C LEU A 134 8.05 0.19 33.64
N THR A 135 7.59 0.90 34.66
CA THR A 135 7.78 0.50 36.07
C THR A 135 7.03 -0.80 36.39
N GLN A 136 5.80 -0.94 35.91
CA GLN A 136 4.99 -2.14 36.07
C GLN A 136 5.67 -3.37 35.50
N LEU A 137 6.10 -3.28 34.22
CA LEU A 137 6.71 -4.41 33.52
C LEU A 137 8.11 -4.75 34.02
N HIS A 138 8.89 -3.75 34.44
CA HIS A 138 10.18 -4.02 35.08
C HIS A 138 10.04 -4.74 36.41
N THR A 139 9.02 -4.36 37.21
CA THR A 139 8.77 -4.98 38.54
C THR A 139 8.17 -6.38 38.42
N ASN A 140 7.27 -6.56 37.47
CA ASN A 140 6.58 -7.83 37.20
C ASN A 140 6.45 -8.06 35.68
N PRO A 141 7.41 -8.74 35.03
CA PRO A 141 7.44 -8.94 33.59
C PRO A 141 6.43 -10.01 33.14
N VAL A 142 5.15 -9.74 33.33
CA VAL A 142 4.04 -10.57 32.84
C VAL A 142 3.36 -9.85 31.68
N PRO A 143 3.04 -10.56 30.57
CA PRO A 143 2.35 -9.97 29.45
C PRO A 143 1.08 -9.24 29.87
N LEU A 144 0.93 -8.00 29.46
CA LEU A 144 -0.30 -7.23 29.64
C LEU A 144 -1.34 -7.68 28.62
N PRO A 145 -2.64 -7.55 28.96
CA PRO A 145 -3.70 -7.91 28.01
C PRO A 145 -3.50 -7.19 26.68
N ASP A 146 -3.42 -7.97 25.63
CA ASP A 146 -3.33 -7.49 24.26
C ASP A 146 -4.76 -7.44 23.67
N ASN A 147 -5.15 -6.28 23.18
CA ASN A 147 -6.41 -6.11 22.44
C ASN A 147 -6.30 -6.63 21.00
N SER A 148 -5.12 -7.06 20.57
CA SER A 148 -4.94 -7.74 19.29
C SER A 148 -5.23 -9.24 19.46
N PHE A 149 -5.92 -9.78 18.48
CA PHE A 149 -6.31 -11.17 18.47
C PHE A 149 -5.23 -12.03 17.81
N HIS A 150 -4.41 -12.72 18.61
CA HIS A 150 -3.68 -13.89 18.11
C HIS A 150 -4.65 -15.07 18.03
N VAL A 151 -4.90 -15.54 16.82
CA VAL A 151 -5.79 -16.68 16.57
C VAL A 151 -4.95 -17.94 16.50
N ASP A 152 -5.24 -18.91 17.33
CA ASP A 152 -4.82 -20.28 17.06
C ASP A 152 -5.68 -20.85 15.91
N ILE A 153 -5.12 -20.81 14.69
CA ILE A 153 -5.78 -21.25 13.45
C ILE A 153 -6.03 -22.76 13.43
N ASN A 154 -5.40 -23.52 14.36
CA ASN A 154 -5.56 -24.96 14.45
C ASN A 154 -6.89 -25.38 15.08
N THR A 155 -7.71 -24.45 15.58
CA THR A 155 -9.06 -24.78 16.05
C THR A 155 -9.98 -25.05 14.84
N THR A 156 -10.27 -26.31 14.60
CA THR A 156 -11.29 -26.73 13.62
C THR A 156 -12.67 -26.40 14.18
N THR A 157 -13.32 -25.38 13.62
CA THR A 157 -14.74 -25.13 13.83
C THR A 157 -15.51 -25.64 12.61
N ASP A 158 -16.67 -26.26 12.84
CA ASP A 158 -17.51 -26.87 11.80
C ASP A 158 -18.23 -25.86 10.87
N SER A 159 -17.95 -24.57 10.97
CA SER A 159 -18.62 -23.57 10.12
C SER A 159 -18.12 -23.67 8.68
N SER A 160 -19.07 -23.61 7.76
CA SER A 160 -18.79 -23.71 6.33
C SER A 160 -18.09 -22.45 5.80
N LYS A 161 -17.32 -22.59 4.70
CA LYS A 161 -16.73 -21.44 3.98
C LYS A 161 -17.80 -20.38 3.67
N GLN A 162 -19.01 -20.78 3.29
CA GLN A 162 -20.11 -19.87 2.98
C GLN A 162 -20.56 -19.05 4.18
N GLU A 163 -20.61 -19.66 5.36
CA GLU A 163 -20.94 -18.96 6.62
C GLU A 163 -19.88 -17.90 6.94
N SER A 164 -18.61 -18.23 6.80
CA SER A 164 -17.50 -17.27 6.96
C SER A 164 -17.62 -16.07 6.00
N LEU A 165 -17.94 -16.32 4.74
CA LEU A 165 -18.15 -15.25 3.75
C LEU A 165 -19.37 -14.38 4.07
N ASN A 166 -20.45 -14.97 4.57
CA ASN A 166 -21.65 -14.22 5.00
C ASN A 166 -21.32 -13.30 6.19
N ILE A 167 -20.57 -13.80 7.18
CA ILE A 167 -20.11 -13.01 8.33
C ILE A 167 -19.21 -11.85 7.86
N LEU A 168 -18.27 -12.09 6.95
CA LEU A 168 -17.41 -11.04 6.40
C LEU A 168 -18.23 -9.98 5.64
N LYS A 169 -19.20 -10.39 4.84
CA LYS A 169 -20.08 -9.48 4.11
C LYS A 169 -20.90 -8.61 5.06
N GLU A 170 -21.47 -9.21 6.10
CA GLU A 170 -22.21 -8.48 7.13
C GLU A 170 -21.31 -7.46 7.86
N LYS A 171 -20.12 -7.88 8.32
CA LYS A 171 -19.13 -6.98 8.95
C LYS A 171 -18.76 -5.83 8.03
N PHE A 172 -18.49 -6.10 6.76
CA PHE A 172 -18.16 -5.08 5.77
C PHE A 172 -19.29 -4.07 5.64
N LEU A 173 -20.53 -4.52 5.35
CA LEU A 173 -21.68 -3.63 5.17
C LEU A 173 -21.97 -2.79 6.41
N ASN A 174 -21.86 -3.37 7.62
CA ASN A 174 -22.08 -2.68 8.88
C ASN A 174 -20.97 -1.67 9.22
N SER A 175 -19.81 -1.77 8.59
CA SER A 175 -18.69 -0.84 8.79
C SER A 175 -18.75 0.41 7.93
N LEU A 176 -19.57 0.40 6.88
CA LEU A 176 -19.68 1.50 5.93
C LEU A 176 -20.44 2.69 6.53
N ASP A 177 -19.92 3.89 6.33
CA ASP A 177 -20.68 5.12 6.53
C ASP A 177 -21.32 5.53 5.19
N ILE A 178 -22.59 5.24 5.04
CA ILE A 178 -23.29 5.46 3.77
C ILE A 178 -23.51 6.95 3.50
N GLU A 179 -23.71 7.75 4.54
CA GLU A 179 -24.02 9.19 4.41
C GLU A 179 -22.75 10.00 4.13
N GLU A 180 -21.70 9.77 4.92
CA GLU A 180 -20.45 10.54 4.82
C GLU A 180 -19.38 9.85 3.94
N GLY A 181 -19.60 8.63 3.54
CA GLY A 181 -18.57 7.81 2.88
C GLY A 181 -17.46 7.34 3.83
N GLY A 182 -16.56 6.50 3.33
CA GLY A 182 -15.54 5.86 4.17
C GLY A 182 -16.15 4.93 5.22
N PHE A 183 -15.44 4.75 6.34
CA PHE A 183 -15.87 3.89 7.43
C PHE A 183 -16.39 4.68 8.63
N ASN A 184 -17.15 4.00 9.52
CA ASN A 184 -17.65 4.55 10.78
C ASN A 184 -16.76 4.22 11.98
N PHE A 185 -15.43 4.17 11.81
CA PHE A 185 -14.47 3.75 12.84
C PHE A 185 -13.81 4.90 13.62
N GLY A 186 -14.30 6.12 13.50
CA GLY A 186 -13.67 7.30 14.10
C GLY A 186 -12.60 7.96 13.23
N GLN A 187 -12.24 7.36 12.12
CA GLN A 187 -11.34 7.89 11.10
C GLN A 187 -11.97 7.82 9.72
N LYS A 188 -11.73 8.83 8.89
CA LYS A 188 -12.18 8.89 7.50
C LYS A 188 -11.02 8.72 6.53
N TYR A 189 -11.08 7.70 5.76
CA TYR A 189 -10.24 7.39 4.61
C TYR A 189 -10.98 6.40 3.70
N ILE A 190 -10.49 6.21 2.50
CA ILE A 190 -11.00 5.18 1.60
C ILE A 190 -10.00 4.02 1.56
N ASP A 191 -10.41 2.88 2.10
CA ASP A 191 -9.68 1.64 1.91
C ASP A 191 -9.83 1.13 0.48
N PHE A 192 -8.70 0.85 -0.16
CA PHE A 192 -8.69 0.52 -1.59
C PHE A 192 -9.43 -0.78 -1.92
N GLU A 193 -9.22 -1.84 -1.14
CA GLU A 193 -9.87 -3.14 -1.38
C GLU A 193 -11.37 -3.07 -1.17
N SER A 194 -11.81 -2.35 -0.15
CA SER A 194 -13.23 -2.10 0.14
C SER A 194 -13.87 -1.25 -0.95
N PHE A 195 -13.14 -0.24 -1.45
CA PHE A 195 -13.61 0.58 -2.57
C PHE A 195 -13.73 -0.27 -3.84
N GLU A 196 -12.73 -1.08 -4.16
CA GLU A 196 -12.74 -1.96 -5.34
C GLU A 196 -13.95 -2.91 -5.29
N TYR A 197 -14.18 -3.57 -4.15
CA TYR A 197 -15.33 -4.46 -3.96
C TYR A 197 -16.66 -3.70 -4.13
N ALA A 198 -16.85 -2.62 -3.41
CA ALA A 198 -18.07 -1.81 -3.50
C ALA A 198 -18.27 -1.23 -4.91
N PHE A 199 -17.21 -0.74 -5.54
CA PHE A 199 -17.25 -0.19 -6.89
C PHE A 199 -17.70 -1.24 -7.92
N ASN A 200 -17.20 -2.48 -7.82
CA ASN A 200 -17.60 -3.57 -8.70
C ASN A 200 -19.09 -3.94 -8.55
N HIS A 201 -19.66 -3.81 -7.35
CA HIS A 201 -21.06 -4.12 -7.06
C HIS A 201 -22.00 -2.91 -7.14
N SER A 202 -21.50 -1.69 -7.23
CA SER A 202 -22.28 -0.43 -7.18
C SER A 202 -23.28 -0.25 -8.33
N THR A 203 -23.22 -1.06 -9.36
CA THR A 203 -24.17 -1.03 -10.47
C THR A 203 -25.46 -1.83 -10.20
N THR A 204 -25.41 -2.77 -9.27
CA THR A 204 -26.53 -3.65 -8.89
C THR A 204 -26.99 -3.45 -7.45
N ASP A 205 -26.15 -2.83 -6.62
CA ASP A 205 -26.44 -2.53 -5.21
C ASP A 205 -26.44 -1.01 -4.98
N THR A 206 -27.62 -0.46 -4.68
CA THR A 206 -27.81 0.99 -4.50
C THR A 206 -27.11 1.52 -3.25
N THR A 207 -26.96 0.72 -2.21
CA THR A 207 -26.27 1.09 -0.97
C THR A 207 -24.77 1.25 -1.25
N LEU A 208 -24.17 0.28 -1.94
CA LEU A 208 -22.78 0.36 -2.35
C LEU A 208 -22.53 1.48 -3.36
N HIS A 209 -23.51 1.75 -4.26
CA HIS A 209 -23.43 2.89 -5.16
C HIS A 209 -23.34 4.21 -4.40
N GLN A 210 -24.25 4.44 -3.45
CA GLN A 210 -24.27 5.65 -2.64
C GLN A 210 -22.99 5.79 -1.80
N TRP A 211 -22.51 4.69 -1.20
CA TRP A 211 -21.25 4.72 -0.45
C TRP A 211 -20.04 5.08 -1.32
N VAL A 212 -19.93 4.51 -2.53
CA VAL A 212 -18.87 4.83 -3.48
C VAL A 212 -18.91 6.31 -3.87
N GLU A 213 -20.10 6.83 -4.21
CA GLU A 213 -20.28 8.23 -4.59
C GLU A 213 -19.91 9.16 -3.44
N ASN A 214 -20.49 8.96 -2.25
CA ASN A 214 -20.22 9.79 -1.08
C ASN A 214 -18.75 9.70 -0.63
N SER A 215 -18.12 8.53 -0.72
CA SER A 215 -16.69 8.36 -0.43
C SER A 215 -15.81 9.21 -1.36
N ILE A 216 -16.04 9.18 -2.66
CA ILE A 216 -15.26 9.98 -3.62
C ILE A 216 -15.52 11.47 -3.44
N VAL A 217 -16.78 11.89 -3.26
CA VAL A 217 -17.14 13.30 -3.11
C VAL A 217 -16.57 13.87 -1.81
N ASN A 218 -16.80 13.21 -0.68
CA ASN A 218 -16.42 13.73 0.63
C ASN A 218 -14.91 13.59 0.91
N SER A 219 -14.21 12.62 0.28
CA SER A 219 -12.74 12.54 0.36
C SER A 219 -12.03 13.78 -0.20
N THR A 220 -12.75 14.71 -0.84
CA THR A 220 -12.20 16.03 -1.20
C THR A 220 -11.75 16.81 0.02
N GLY A 221 -12.27 16.52 1.23
CA GLY A 221 -11.80 17.10 2.47
C GLY A 221 -10.35 16.78 2.82
N ILE A 222 -9.83 15.65 2.35
CA ILE A 222 -8.42 15.28 2.50
C ILE A 222 -7.60 15.44 1.21
N TYR A 223 -8.14 16.12 0.19
CA TYR A 223 -7.41 16.47 -1.02
C TYR A 223 -6.74 17.84 -0.89
N ASP A 224 -5.46 17.93 -1.19
CA ASP A 224 -4.73 19.21 -1.15
C ASP A 224 -4.96 20.04 -2.42
N ASN A 225 -5.77 21.06 -2.31
CA ASN A 225 -6.09 21.94 -3.44
C ASN A 225 -4.91 22.82 -3.89
N ALA A 226 -3.90 23.05 -3.04
CA ALA A 226 -2.77 23.92 -3.38
C ALA A 226 -1.68 23.17 -4.16
N TRP A 227 -1.35 21.96 -3.76
CA TRP A 227 -0.27 21.17 -4.37
C TRP A 227 -0.75 19.94 -5.12
N GLY A 228 -2.01 19.59 -4.99
CA GLY A 228 -2.51 18.27 -5.38
C GLY A 228 -2.11 17.18 -4.40
N GLY A 229 -2.54 15.96 -4.70
CA GLY A 229 -2.32 14.82 -3.82
C GLY A 229 -3.31 14.74 -2.66
N VAL A 230 -3.26 13.60 -1.96
CA VAL A 230 -4.21 13.26 -0.90
C VAL A 230 -3.47 13.07 0.41
N PHE A 231 -3.97 13.70 1.46
CA PHE A 231 -3.52 13.51 2.84
C PHE A 231 -3.89 12.13 3.36
N GLN A 232 -3.27 11.68 4.44
CA GLN A 232 -3.35 10.29 4.87
C GLN A 232 -4.77 9.89 5.29
N TYR A 233 -5.39 10.62 6.21
CA TYR A 233 -6.75 10.38 6.69
C TYR A 233 -7.29 11.60 7.43
N SER A 234 -8.54 11.55 7.87
CA SER A 234 -9.12 12.52 8.80
C SER A 234 -9.59 11.83 10.08
N ALA A 235 -9.40 12.47 11.22
CA ALA A 235 -9.86 12.00 12.52
C ALA A 235 -11.34 12.38 12.79
N ASN A 236 -11.83 12.03 13.99
CA ASN A 236 -13.16 12.44 14.51
C ASN A 236 -14.36 12.01 13.66
N ASN A 237 -14.21 10.96 12.85
CA ASN A 237 -15.25 10.44 11.96
C ASN A 237 -15.83 11.50 10.98
N ASP A 238 -15.02 12.47 10.59
CA ASP A 238 -15.35 13.48 9.58
C ASP A 238 -14.21 13.64 8.57
N TRP A 239 -14.40 14.46 7.53
CA TRP A 239 -13.38 14.72 6.51
C TRP A 239 -12.63 16.04 6.74
N LYS A 240 -12.63 16.59 7.99
CA LYS A 240 -12.15 17.95 8.30
C LYS A 240 -10.93 17.98 9.21
N HIS A 241 -10.75 16.96 10.05
CA HIS A 241 -9.61 16.89 11.00
C HIS A 241 -8.45 16.12 10.37
N VAL A 242 -7.81 16.75 9.40
CA VAL A 242 -6.86 16.13 8.48
C VAL A 242 -5.52 15.84 9.14
N HIS A 243 -4.99 14.65 8.88
CA HIS A 243 -3.61 14.25 9.10
C HIS A 243 -2.83 14.46 7.80
N TYR A 244 -1.89 15.41 7.83
CA TYR A 244 -1.32 16.02 6.63
C TYR A 244 -0.19 15.23 5.97
N GLU A 245 0.14 14.06 6.44
CA GLU A 245 1.07 13.15 5.80
C GLU A 245 0.63 12.80 4.38
N LYS A 246 1.57 12.73 3.43
CA LYS A 246 1.31 12.28 2.06
C LYS A 246 2.23 11.14 1.68
N LEU A 247 1.70 9.92 1.73
CA LEU A 247 2.43 8.70 1.44
C LEU A 247 2.28 8.32 -0.04
N LEU A 248 3.34 7.86 -0.68
CA LEU A 248 3.34 7.46 -2.09
C LEU A 248 2.30 6.38 -2.40
N SER A 249 2.16 5.37 -1.53
CA SER A 249 1.17 4.29 -1.68
C SER A 249 -0.27 4.81 -1.66
N ILE A 250 -0.59 5.80 -0.82
CA ILE A 250 -1.91 6.44 -0.79
C ILE A 250 -2.15 7.20 -2.09
N GLN A 251 -1.17 7.97 -2.57
CA GLN A 251 -1.29 8.67 -3.84
C GLN A 251 -1.61 7.69 -4.99
N ALA A 252 -0.89 6.57 -5.04
CA ALA A 252 -1.10 5.54 -6.06
C ALA A 252 -2.53 4.98 -6.04
N ARG A 253 -3.06 4.69 -4.86
CA ARG A 253 -4.42 4.15 -4.68
C ARG A 253 -5.49 5.16 -5.09
N TYR A 254 -5.36 6.42 -4.68
CA TYR A 254 -6.32 7.48 -5.05
C TYR A 254 -6.29 7.79 -6.56
N ILE A 255 -5.11 7.80 -7.21
CA ILE A 255 -5.04 7.91 -8.67
C ILE A 255 -5.88 6.82 -9.34
N LYS A 256 -5.76 5.56 -8.91
CA LYS A 256 -6.53 4.43 -9.45
C LYS A 256 -8.03 4.61 -9.23
N MET A 257 -8.45 4.92 -8.00
CA MET A 257 -9.87 5.14 -7.65
C MET A 257 -10.50 6.27 -8.46
N TYR A 258 -9.84 7.43 -8.57
CA TYR A 258 -10.31 8.55 -9.37
C TYR A 258 -10.39 8.21 -10.87
N CYS A 259 -9.43 7.46 -11.41
CA CYS A 259 -9.48 6.99 -12.79
C CYS A 259 -10.68 6.06 -13.04
N TRP A 260 -10.94 5.11 -12.14
CA TRP A 260 -12.07 4.20 -12.27
C TRP A 260 -13.40 4.92 -12.15
N TYR A 261 -13.51 5.85 -11.22
CA TYR A 261 -14.70 6.66 -11.03
C TYR A 261 -15.00 7.51 -12.28
N TYR A 262 -13.99 8.22 -12.80
CA TYR A 262 -14.10 8.94 -14.06
C TYR A 262 -14.57 8.04 -15.21
N LYS A 263 -13.95 6.87 -15.38
CA LYS A 263 -14.29 5.96 -16.48
C LYS A 263 -15.73 5.46 -16.42
N ARG A 264 -16.27 5.25 -15.25
CA ARG A 264 -17.65 4.76 -15.09
C ARG A 264 -18.69 5.87 -15.17
N TYR A 265 -18.43 6.99 -14.52
CA TYR A 265 -19.43 8.07 -14.34
C TYR A 265 -19.14 9.30 -15.19
N ASN A 266 -18.05 9.33 -15.94
CA ASN A 266 -17.58 10.47 -16.75
C ASN A 266 -17.39 11.75 -15.90
N ASP A 267 -16.98 11.60 -14.64
CA ASP A 267 -16.72 12.70 -13.71
C ASP A 267 -15.36 13.35 -13.97
N ILE A 268 -15.41 14.52 -14.61
CA ILE A 268 -14.19 15.26 -14.99
C ILE A 268 -13.39 15.73 -13.78
N ASP A 269 -14.02 15.98 -12.64
CA ASP A 269 -13.33 16.43 -11.44
C ASP A 269 -12.52 15.28 -10.82
N ALA A 270 -13.01 14.04 -10.89
CA ALA A 270 -12.22 12.87 -10.52
C ALA A 270 -10.96 12.73 -11.42
N LEU A 271 -11.09 12.92 -12.73
CA LEU A 271 -9.92 12.91 -13.62
C LEU A 271 -8.91 14.00 -13.26
N LYS A 272 -9.36 15.24 -13.03
CA LYS A 272 -8.49 16.34 -12.60
C LYS A 272 -7.76 16.04 -11.29
N LYS A 273 -8.46 15.38 -10.33
CA LYS A 273 -7.83 14.97 -9.07
C LYS A 273 -6.78 13.86 -9.28
N ALA A 274 -7.04 12.89 -10.16
CA ALA A 274 -6.04 11.89 -10.52
C ALA A 274 -4.79 12.53 -11.12
N GLU A 275 -4.95 13.47 -12.07
CA GLU A 275 -3.86 14.20 -12.71
C GLU A 275 -3.13 15.12 -11.72
N GLY A 276 -3.88 15.81 -10.84
CA GLY A 276 -3.31 16.66 -9.78
C GLY A 276 -2.51 15.87 -8.76
N THR A 277 -2.98 14.66 -8.41
CA THR A 277 -2.24 13.74 -7.54
C THR A 277 -0.96 13.25 -8.21
N ALA A 278 -1.01 12.88 -9.48
CA ALA A 278 0.18 12.50 -10.24
C ALA A 278 1.18 13.66 -10.39
N ALA A 279 0.69 14.89 -10.57
CA ALA A 279 1.53 16.10 -10.61
C ALA A 279 2.21 16.39 -9.27
N TYR A 280 1.51 16.18 -8.15
CA TYR A 280 2.10 16.26 -6.81
C TYR A 280 3.24 15.24 -6.64
N VAL A 281 3.00 13.97 -6.98
CA VAL A 281 4.01 12.92 -6.90
C VAL A 281 5.25 13.27 -7.74
N ASP A 282 5.04 13.82 -8.92
CA ASP A 282 6.12 14.21 -9.82
C ASP A 282 6.92 15.43 -9.30
N ARG A 283 6.25 16.37 -8.65
CA ARG A 283 6.87 17.61 -8.14
C ARG A 283 7.66 17.37 -6.86
N PHE A 284 7.14 16.57 -5.92
CA PHE A 284 7.67 16.50 -4.56
C PHE A 284 8.29 15.14 -4.21
N LEU A 285 7.84 14.06 -4.84
CA LEU A 285 8.29 12.70 -4.53
C LEU A 285 9.16 12.08 -5.64
N ASN A 286 9.45 12.79 -6.72
CA ASN A 286 10.29 12.25 -7.80
C ASN A 286 11.74 12.12 -7.33
N ALA A 287 12.29 10.91 -7.47
CA ALA A 287 13.71 10.64 -7.32
C ALA A 287 14.39 10.66 -8.70
N ASP A 288 15.54 11.30 -8.83
CA ASP A 288 16.24 11.53 -10.12
C ASP A 288 16.61 10.25 -10.87
N ASN A 289 16.53 9.09 -10.20
CA ASN A 289 16.86 7.78 -10.77
C ASN A 289 15.69 7.06 -11.47
N GLY A 290 14.52 7.70 -11.58
CA GLY A 290 13.31 7.13 -12.16
C GLY A 290 12.37 6.43 -11.18
N GLY A 291 12.73 6.41 -9.88
CA GLY A 291 11.85 6.01 -8.79
C GLY A 291 11.19 7.20 -8.11
N TYR A 292 10.45 6.91 -7.04
CA TYR A 292 9.73 7.89 -6.24
C TYR A 292 10.02 7.71 -4.76
N TYR A 293 10.15 8.82 -4.04
CA TYR A 293 10.33 8.90 -2.60
C TYR A 293 9.09 8.44 -1.85
N ASN A 294 9.29 7.98 -0.63
CA ASN A 294 8.27 7.31 0.19
C ASN A 294 7.12 8.23 0.61
N ALA A 295 7.43 9.36 1.25
CA ALA A 295 6.41 10.20 1.87
C ALA A 295 6.86 11.65 2.05
N GLN A 296 5.90 12.55 2.21
CA GLN A 296 6.10 13.90 2.76
C GLN A 296 5.52 13.97 4.17
N ASP A 297 6.28 14.58 5.07
CA ASP A 297 5.96 14.78 6.48
C ASP A 297 4.69 15.64 6.66
N ALA A 298 3.94 15.38 7.73
CA ALA A 298 2.84 16.21 8.18
C ALA A 298 3.29 17.57 8.72
N ASP A 299 4.50 17.62 9.26
CA ASP A 299 5.01 18.77 10.01
C ASP A 299 6.02 19.57 9.19
N LEU A 300 5.84 20.89 9.13
CA LEU A 300 6.89 21.78 8.64
C LEU A 300 8.07 21.82 9.64
N ILE A 301 7.75 21.80 10.92
CA ILE A 301 8.70 21.69 12.03
C ILE A 301 8.29 20.47 12.83
N PRO A 302 9.15 19.46 13.00
CA PRO A 302 8.80 18.22 13.69
C PRO A 302 8.12 18.45 15.03
N GLY A 303 7.02 17.72 15.30
CA GLY A 303 6.24 17.83 16.53
C GLY A 303 5.33 19.06 16.63
N GLN A 304 5.31 19.96 15.63
CA GLN A 304 4.44 21.12 15.58
C GLN A 304 3.35 20.95 14.53
N GLN A 305 2.11 20.97 14.98
CA GLN A 305 0.96 20.82 14.08
C GLN A 305 0.94 21.90 12.98
N SER A 306 0.79 21.49 11.73
CA SER A 306 0.94 22.34 10.54
C SER A 306 -0.39 22.70 9.85
N THR A 307 -1.51 22.73 10.57
CA THR A 307 -2.85 23.05 10.02
C THR A 307 -2.87 24.39 9.28
N ASP A 308 -2.34 25.45 9.91
CA ASP A 308 -2.31 26.79 9.30
C ASP A 308 -1.42 26.82 8.05
N TYR A 309 -0.31 26.08 8.05
CA TYR A 309 0.57 25.96 6.90
C TYR A 309 -0.15 25.31 5.71
N PHE A 310 -0.87 24.19 5.92
CA PHE A 310 -1.56 23.51 4.83
C PHE A 310 -2.83 24.26 4.34
N ALA A 311 -3.29 25.29 5.06
CA ALA A 311 -4.32 26.20 4.57
C ALA A 311 -3.79 27.27 3.60
N LEU A 312 -2.47 27.45 3.48
CA LEU A 312 -1.84 28.46 2.64
C LEU A 312 -1.86 28.11 1.15
N SER A 313 -1.67 29.15 0.32
CA SER A 313 -1.44 28.99 -1.13
C SER A 313 -0.08 28.33 -1.43
N ASP A 314 0.10 27.83 -2.66
CA ASP A 314 1.39 27.28 -3.13
C ASP A 314 2.56 28.25 -2.88
N ALA A 315 2.41 29.52 -3.27
CA ALA A 315 3.47 30.53 -3.12
C ALA A 315 3.83 30.78 -1.64
N ASP A 316 2.83 30.85 -0.76
CA ASP A 316 3.05 31.12 0.66
C ASP A 316 3.69 29.91 1.38
N ARG A 317 3.30 28.68 1.00
CA ARG A 317 3.96 27.45 1.51
C ARG A 317 5.42 27.40 1.09
N ILE A 318 5.73 27.66 -0.18
CA ILE A 318 7.12 27.66 -0.68
C ILE A 318 7.95 28.73 0.04
N ALA A 319 7.38 29.90 0.35
CA ALA A 319 8.07 30.95 1.08
C ALA A 319 8.40 30.57 2.53
N GLN A 320 7.60 29.72 3.17
CA GLN A 320 7.85 29.22 4.53
C GLN A 320 8.76 28.00 4.58
N GLY A 321 8.89 27.28 3.46
CA GLY A 321 9.63 26.03 3.35
C GLY A 321 8.72 24.86 2.96
N ILE A 322 9.31 23.69 2.80
CA ILE A 322 8.60 22.46 2.41
C ILE A 322 8.80 21.42 3.53
N PRO A 323 7.73 20.79 4.04
CA PRO A 323 7.85 19.68 4.98
C PRO A 323 8.82 18.62 4.49
N ALA A 324 9.52 17.97 5.40
CA ALA A 324 10.53 17.00 5.07
C ALA A 324 9.99 15.88 4.15
N VAL A 325 10.83 15.40 3.25
CA VAL A 325 10.51 14.27 2.38
C VAL A 325 11.38 13.09 2.78
N ASP A 326 10.75 11.97 3.10
CA ASP A 326 11.46 10.70 3.25
C ASP A 326 11.96 10.22 1.90
N LYS A 327 13.26 10.38 1.66
CA LYS A 327 13.92 10.09 0.39
C LYS A 327 14.27 8.61 0.18
N ASN A 328 13.71 7.72 0.98
CA ASN A 328 13.81 6.31 0.70
C ASN A 328 12.93 5.94 -0.51
N VAL A 329 13.40 4.96 -1.29
CA VAL A 329 12.70 4.43 -2.47
C VAL A 329 12.42 2.97 -2.19
N TYR A 330 11.17 2.64 -1.83
CA TYR A 330 10.75 1.28 -1.48
C TYR A 330 10.08 0.58 -2.66
N THR A 331 10.27 -0.73 -2.72
CA THR A 331 9.90 -1.55 -3.89
C THR A 331 8.40 -1.63 -4.08
N SER A 332 7.62 -1.96 -3.04
CA SER A 332 6.16 -2.07 -3.15
C SER A 332 5.52 -0.77 -3.58
N ASP A 333 5.89 0.34 -2.95
CA ASP A 333 5.27 1.64 -3.21
C ASP A 333 5.60 2.15 -4.62
N ASN A 334 6.82 1.86 -5.09
CA ASN A 334 7.22 2.16 -6.46
C ASN A 334 6.54 1.25 -7.50
N ALA A 335 6.26 0.00 -7.18
CA ALA A 335 5.45 -0.85 -8.04
C ALA A 335 3.99 -0.37 -8.09
N GLU A 336 3.40 0.02 -6.95
CA GLU A 336 2.03 0.54 -6.88
C GLU A 336 1.87 1.87 -7.64
N ILE A 337 2.84 2.80 -7.55
CA ILE A 337 2.74 4.06 -8.33
C ILE A 337 2.95 3.82 -9.83
N ALA A 338 3.78 2.87 -10.23
CA ALA A 338 3.92 2.49 -11.63
C ALA A 338 2.61 1.88 -12.17
N GLU A 339 1.91 1.03 -11.40
CA GLU A 339 0.57 0.55 -11.72
C GLU A 339 -0.41 1.72 -11.88
N ALA A 340 -0.41 2.67 -10.96
CA ALA A 340 -1.29 3.84 -11.02
C ALA A 340 -1.04 4.70 -12.26
N PHE A 341 0.22 4.92 -12.66
CA PHE A 341 0.55 5.62 -13.88
C PHE A 341 0.10 4.87 -15.15
N LEU A 342 0.16 3.53 -15.17
CA LEU A 342 -0.37 2.75 -16.28
C LEU A 342 -1.89 2.92 -16.42
N ILE A 343 -2.61 2.94 -15.30
CA ILE A 343 -4.05 3.15 -15.28
C ILE A 343 -4.40 4.59 -15.69
N LEU A 344 -3.64 5.59 -15.22
CA LEU A 344 -3.84 6.99 -15.61
C LEU A 344 -3.53 7.20 -17.11
N TRP A 345 -2.43 6.59 -17.63
CA TRP A 345 -2.15 6.57 -19.06
C TRP A 345 -3.32 5.98 -19.87
N ALA A 346 -3.84 4.83 -19.43
CA ALA A 346 -4.97 4.19 -20.07
C ALA A 346 -6.28 5.02 -19.96
N THR A 347 -6.33 5.95 -19.02
CA THR A 347 -7.49 6.81 -18.77
C THR A 347 -7.47 8.07 -19.62
N ASN A 348 -6.36 8.80 -19.67
CA ASN A 348 -6.23 10.09 -20.36
C ASN A 348 -5.38 10.03 -21.65
N GLU A 349 -4.87 8.85 -22.02
CA GLU A 349 -4.06 8.58 -23.20
C GLU A 349 -2.73 9.38 -23.26
N ASN A 350 -2.29 10.00 -22.15
CA ASN A 350 -1.05 10.76 -22.11
C ASN A 350 0.18 9.82 -21.98
N PRO A 351 1.04 9.73 -23.03
CA PRO A 351 2.15 8.78 -23.07
C PRO A 351 3.23 9.03 -22.02
N MET A 352 3.25 10.22 -21.41
CA MET A 352 4.18 10.56 -20.34
C MET A 352 4.06 9.57 -19.16
N TYR A 353 2.83 9.12 -18.83
CA TYR A 353 2.62 8.20 -17.71
C TYR A 353 3.09 6.78 -18.02
N LEU A 354 3.03 6.33 -19.27
CA LEU A 354 3.66 5.07 -19.68
C LEU A 354 5.19 5.13 -19.56
N ASP A 355 5.80 6.25 -19.94
CA ASP A 355 7.25 6.47 -19.80
C ASP A 355 7.67 6.44 -18.32
N LYS A 356 6.92 7.12 -17.44
CA LYS A 356 7.16 7.14 -16.00
C LYS A 356 7.04 5.72 -15.39
N ALA A 357 5.98 4.99 -15.69
CA ALA A 357 5.81 3.62 -15.25
C ALA A 357 6.96 2.71 -15.74
N THR A 358 7.38 2.87 -17.00
CA THR A 358 8.48 2.11 -17.61
C THR A 358 9.81 2.37 -16.88
N LYS A 359 10.13 3.63 -16.61
CA LYS A 359 11.35 4.01 -15.88
C LYS A 359 11.35 3.43 -14.47
N CYS A 360 10.23 3.53 -13.77
CA CYS A 360 10.08 3.00 -12.42
C CYS A 360 10.24 1.47 -12.38
N VAL A 361 9.56 0.74 -13.27
CA VAL A 361 9.69 -0.72 -13.35
C VAL A 361 11.11 -1.15 -13.72
N ASN A 362 11.76 -0.44 -14.65
CA ASN A 362 13.15 -0.73 -14.99
C ASN A 362 14.09 -0.52 -13.80
N LEU A 363 13.90 0.54 -13.02
CA LEU A 363 14.64 0.75 -11.77
C LEU A 363 14.49 -0.46 -10.82
N LEU A 364 13.26 -0.92 -10.59
CA LEU A 364 13.01 -2.08 -9.73
C LEU A 364 13.70 -3.34 -10.25
N MET A 365 13.57 -3.63 -11.54
CA MET A 365 14.18 -4.80 -12.17
C MET A 365 15.72 -4.79 -12.10
N HIS A 366 16.35 -3.63 -12.13
CA HIS A 366 17.80 -3.50 -12.12
C HIS A 366 18.39 -3.35 -10.72
N GLU A 367 17.75 -2.58 -9.83
CA GLU A 367 18.35 -2.20 -8.56
C GLU A 367 17.78 -2.94 -7.34
N ARG A 368 16.60 -3.58 -7.47
CA ARG A 368 15.91 -4.20 -6.33
C ARG A 368 15.86 -5.73 -6.42
N LYS A 369 16.36 -6.30 -7.49
CA LYS A 369 16.37 -7.74 -7.68
C LYS A 369 17.54 -8.39 -6.95
N LEU A 370 17.23 -9.34 -6.06
CA LEU A 370 18.19 -10.19 -5.38
C LEU A 370 17.83 -11.66 -5.66
N ASN A 371 18.72 -12.38 -6.35
CA ASN A 371 18.43 -13.73 -6.83
C ASN A 371 17.13 -13.78 -7.67
N ASN A 372 16.11 -14.44 -7.15
CA ASN A 372 14.83 -14.59 -7.83
C ASN A 372 13.71 -13.74 -7.21
N ALA A 373 13.98 -12.93 -6.20
CA ALA A 373 13.03 -12.09 -5.51
C ALA A 373 13.42 -10.61 -5.58
N TYR A 374 12.56 -9.76 -5.06
CA TYR A 374 12.79 -8.32 -4.93
C TYR A 374 12.92 -7.97 -3.45
N ILE A 375 13.95 -7.17 -3.12
CA ILE A 375 14.18 -6.64 -1.79
C ILE A 375 13.45 -5.32 -1.62
N HIS A 376 13.09 -5.00 -0.39
CA HIS A 376 12.32 -3.81 -0.07
C HIS A 376 13.09 -2.50 -0.34
N GLY A 377 14.29 -2.39 0.19
CA GLY A 377 15.15 -1.21 0.04
C GLY A 377 16.63 -1.59 0.06
N LYS A 378 17.52 -0.60 -0.13
CA LYS A 378 18.97 -0.85 -0.19
C LYS A 378 19.59 -1.17 1.18
N LYS A 379 18.98 -0.71 2.28
CA LYS A 379 19.57 -0.81 3.63
C LYS A 379 19.27 -2.13 4.35
N HIS A 380 18.10 -2.71 4.11
CA HIS A 380 17.65 -3.94 4.76
C HIS A 380 17.36 -5.01 3.70
N VAL A 381 18.05 -6.13 3.78
CA VAL A 381 18.06 -7.20 2.75
C VAL A 381 17.01 -8.27 3.06
N THR A 382 15.94 -7.92 3.76
CA THR A 382 14.79 -8.83 3.90
C THR A 382 13.97 -8.83 2.61
N THR A 383 13.48 -10.02 2.26
CA THR A 383 12.60 -10.21 1.11
C THR A 383 11.17 -10.30 1.60
N SER A 384 10.34 -9.30 1.32
CA SER A 384 8.95 -9.25 1.76
C SER A 384 7.99 -9.82 0.71
N LEU A 385 6.90 -10.42 1.16
CA LEU A 385 5.83 -10.90 0.28
C LEU A 385 5.15 -9.72 -0.43
N LYS A 386 4.88 -8.63 0.30
CA LYS A 386 4.28 -7.40 -0.22
C LYS A 386 5.02 -6.85 -1.43
N ASP A 387 6.36 -6.70 -1.34
CA ASP A 387 7.17 -6.21 -2.45
C ASP A 387 7.05 -7.09 -3.69
N ASN A 388 7.12 -8.39 -3.49
CA ASN A 388 7.12 -9.35 -4.58
C ASN A 388 5.74 -9.49 -5.25
N LEU A 389 4.65 -9.37 -4.49
CA LEU A 389 3.29 -9.32 -5.04
C LEU A 389 3.07 -8.03 -5.86
N ALA A 390 3.45 -6.89 -5.32
CA ALA A 390 3.31 -5.60 -6.01
C ALA A 390 4.09 -5.58 -7.34
N VAL A 391 5.33 -6.06 -7.33
CA VAL A 391 6.14 -6.17 -8.56
C VAL A 391 5.51 -7.17 -9.55
N LEU A 392 5.05 -8.34 -9.08
CA LEU A 392 4.41 -9.33 -9.96
C LEU A 392 3.19 -8.74 -10.67
N LYS A 393 2.31 -8.07 -9.93
CA LYS A 393 1.11 -7.42 -10.45
C LYS A 393 1.47 -6.37 -11.50
N THR A 394 2.43 -5.51 -11.19
CA THR A 394 2.89 -4.44 -12.09
C THR A 394 3.54 -5.01 -13.36
N LEU A 395 4.37 -6.07 -13.25
CA LEU A 395 4.96 -6.73 -14.42
C LEU A 395 3.90 -7.35 -15.35
N MET A 396 2.87 -7.99 -14.78
CA MET A 396 1.76 -8.54 -15.57
C MET A 396 0.99 -7.43 -16.29
N LEU A 397 0.77 -6.29 -15.65
CA LEU A 397 0.12 -5.12 -16.25
C LEU A 397 1.02 -4.47 -17.32
N MET A 398 2.32 -4.33 -17.08
CA MET A 398 3.29 -3.85 -18.07
C MET A 398 3.33 -4.73 -19.32
N TYR A 399 3.27 -6.05 -19.16
CA TYR A 399 3.18 -6.94 -20.31
C TYR A 399 1.88 -6.73 -21.09
N ARG A 400 0.74 -6.60 -20.41
CA ARG A 400 -0.54 -6.28 -21.06
C ARG A 400 -0.49 -4.95 -21.81
N ALA A 401 0.18 -3.94 -21.22
CA ALA A 401 0.29 -2.60 -21.79
C ALA A 401 1.21 -2.52 -23.01
N THR A 402 2.32 -3.26 -23.01
CA THR A 402 3.42 -3.09 -23.96
C THR A 402 3.67 -4.31 -24.85
N GLU A 403 3.15 -5.49 -24.48
CA GLU A 403 3.46 -6.81 -25.06
C GLU A 403 4.97 -7.16 -25.03
N ASN A 404 5.77 -6.44 -24.24
CA ASN A 404 7.19 -6.73 -24.12
C ASN A 404 7.40 -8.01 -23.30
N SER A 405 7.94 -9.04 -23.96
CA SER A 405 8.15 -10.38 -23.39
C SER A 405 9.09 -10.40 -22.18
N ILE A 406 9.92 -9.38 -21.99
CA ILE A 406 10.80 -9.26 -20.81
C ILE A 406 9.96 -9.24 -19.53
N TYR A 407 8.88 -8.45 -19.50
CA TYR A 407 8.00 -8.37 -18.34
C TYR A 407 7.28 -9.69 -18.06
N LYS A 408 6.82 -10.39 -19.11
CA LYS A 408 6.20 -11.71 -18.98
C LYS A 408 7.17 -12.75 -18.42
N SER A 409 8.39 -12.79 -18.95
CA SER A 409 9.41 -13.75 -18.52
C SER A 409 9.79 -13.52 -17.06
N GLU A 410 9.92 -12.25 -16.65
CA GLU A 410 10.21 -11.89 -15.27
C GLU A 410 9.03 -12.23 -14.34
N ALA A 411 7.80 -11.98 -14.76
CA ALA A 411 6.59 -12.34 -13.99
C ALA A 411 6.46 -13.86 -13.79
N ILE A 412 6.75 -14.68 -14.83
CA ILE A 412 6.77 -16.15 -14.71
C ILE A 412 7.79 -16.61 -13.67
N ARG A 413 8.99 -16.01 -13.70
CA ARG A 413 10.04 -16.31 -12.73
C ARG A 413 9.60 -15.92 -11.31
N LEU A 414 9.05 -14.73 -11.14
CA LEU A 414 8.66 -14.18 -9.84
C LEU A 414 7.47 -14.94 -9.21
N VAL A 415 6.45 -15.29 -9.98
CA VAL A 415 5.32 -16.07 -9.45
C VAL A 415 5.75 -17.46 -8.96
N ARG A 416 6.75 -18.06 -9.62
CA ARG A 416 7.35 -19.33 -9.16
C ARG A 416 8.06 -19.13 -7.83
N GLU A 417 8.86 -18.07 -7.70
CA GLU A 417 9.57 -17.73 -6.47
C GLU A 417 8.59 -17.50 -5.31
N ILE A 418 7.55 -16.67 -5.50
CA ILE A 418 6.52 -16.42 -4.50
C ILE A 418 5.88 -17.75 -4.04
N SER A 419 5.45 -18.59 -4.98
CA SER A 419 4.71 -19.81 -4.69
C SER A 419 5.55 -20.91 -4.01
N THR A 420 6.88 -20.81 -4.05
CA THR A 420 7.79 -21.78 -3.44
C THR A 420 8.44 -21.27 -2.17
N THR A 421 9.05 -20.08 -2.24
CA THR A 421 9.90 -19.56 -1.16
C THR A 421 9.09 -19.02 0.01
N PHE A 422 7.94 -18.38 -0.26
CA PHE A 422 7.07 -17.87 0.80
C PHE A 422 6.07 -18.89 1.33
N ASN A 423 5.95 -20.06 0.74
CA ASN A 423 4.96 -21.06 1.12
C ASN A 423 5.28 -21.68 2.48
N SER A 424 4.40 -21.48 3.46
CA SER A 424 4.53 -22.04 4.80
C SER A 424 4.32 -23.57 4.85
N GLY A 425 3.58 -24.12 3.88
CA GLY A 425 3.07 -25.49 3.93
C GLY A 425 1.76 -25.64 4.71
N GLU A 426 1.36 -24.62 5.49
CA GLU A 426 0.19 -24.61 6.39
C GLU A 426 -1.05 -23.92 5.78
N GLY A 427 -0.97 -23.56 4.49
CA GLY A 427 -2.09 -22.96 3.75
C GLY A 427 -2.03 -21.43 3.64
N TYR A 428 -0.99 -20.79 4.16
CA TYR A 428 -0.70 -19.36 3.99
C TYR A 428 0.72 -19.13 3.46
N LEU A 429 1.02 -17.90 3.08
CA LEU A 429 2.35 -17.43 2.73
C LEU A 429 2.94 -16.59 3.88
N TYR A 430 4.22 -16.80 4.15
CA TYR A 430 4.98 -15.96 5.08
C TYR A 430 5.12 -14.53 4.56
N SER A 431 5.02 -13.52 5.45
CA SER A 431 5.13 -12.11 5.09
C SER A 431 6.54 -11.71 4.67
N TYR A 432 7.56 -12.37 5.19
CA TYR A 432 8.95 -12.12 4.82
C TYR A 432 9.82 -13.38 4.93
N ILE A 433 10.92 -13.36 4.19
CA ILE A 433 11.96 -14.39 4.22
C ILE A 433 13.29 -13.72 4.50
N GLY A 434 14.09 -14.30 5.37
CA GLY A 434 15.40 -13.79 5.76
C GLY A 434 15.60 -13.77 7.26
N SER A 435 16.72 -13.18 7.70
CA SER A 435 17.04 -13.05 9.12
C SER A 435 16.32 -11.86 9.72
N SER A 436 15.58 -12.11 10.79
CA SER A 436 14.96 -11.09 11.64
C SER A 436 15.02 -11.54 13.09
N ALA A 437 14.96 -10.59 14.02
CA ALA A 437 14.88 -10.86 15.46
C ALA A 437 13.58 -11.57 15.85
N ILE A 438 12.57 -11.48 14.99
CA ILE A 438 11.23 -12.06 15.20
C ILE A 438 10.95 -13.06 14.09
N LYS A 439 10.29 -14.16 14.42
CA LYS A 439 9.91 -15.20 13.47
C LYS A 439 8.83 -14.69 12.52
N SER A 440 9.02 -14.93 11.21
CA SER A 440 8.02 -14.63 10.19
C SER A 440 6.72 -15.41 10.44
N THR A 441 5.62 -14.73 10.20
CA THR A 441 4.26 -15.29 10.21
C THR A 441 3.50 -14.79 8.97
N TYR A 442 2.17 -14.93 8.95
CA TYR A 442 1.34 -14.39 7.88
C TYR A 442 0.92 -12.94 8.16
N ASN A 443 0.67 -12.21 7.08
CA ASN A 443 -0.13 -10.99 7.10
C ASN A 443 -1.40 -11.24 6.26
N VAL A 444 -2.56 -10.82 6.77
CA VAL A 444 -3.86 -11.12 6.15
C VAL A 444 -3.99 -10.44 4.79
N SER A 445 -3.73 -9.12 4.72
CA SER A 445 -3.87 -8.35 3.47
C SER A 445 -2.92 -8.86 2.39
N GLU A 446 -1.68 -9.22 2.73
CA GLU A 446 -0.73 -9.81 1.78
C GLU A 446 -1.21 -11.19 1.27
N ASN A 447 -1.83 -11.99 2.13
CA ASN A 447 -2.38 -13.30 1.73
C ASN A 447 -3.67 -13.17 0.91
N ILE A 448 -4.47 -12.11 1.11
CA ILE A 448 -5.60 -11.76 0.24
C ILE A 448 -5.07 -11.42 -1.17
N GLU A 449 -4.11 -10.50 -1.27
CA GLU A 449 -3.52 -10.12 -2.56
C GLU A 449 -2.86 -11.32 -3.25
N ALA A 450 -2.13 -12.16 -2.50
CA ALA A 450 -1.55 -13.41 -3.02
C ALA A 450 -2.62 -14.37 -3.55
N CYS A 451 -3.73 -14.55 -2.83
CA CYS A 451 -4.84 -15.40 -3.24
C CYS A 451 -5.40 -14.95 -4.60
N ARG A 452 -5.70 -13.67 -4.74
CA ARG A 452 -6.23 -13.07 -5.97
C ARG A 452 -5.23 -13.15 -7.13
N LEU A 453 -3.99 -12.72 -6.86
CA LEU A 453 -2.95 -12.65 -7.89
C LEU A 453 -2.52 -14.04 -8.40
N LEU A 454 -2.42 -15.03 -7.54
CA LEU A 454 -2.11 -16.41 -7.93
C LEU A 454 -3.25 -17.05 -8.74
N ASN A 455 -4.51 -16.79 -8.37
CA ASN A 455 -5.65 -17.23 -9.18
C ASN A 455 -5.58 -16.62 -10.59
N TYR A 456 -5.33 -15.32 -10.70
CA TYR A 456 -5.16 -14.66 -11.99
C TYR A 456 -3.95 -15.21 -12.76
N ALA A 457 -2.81 -15.42 -12.08
CA ALA A 457 -1.60 -15.98 -12.69
C ALA A 457 -1.81 -17.39 -13.27
N ALA A 458 -2.68 -18.20 -12.66
CA ALA A 458 -3.00 -19.52 -13.17
C ALA A 458 -3.58 -19.48 -14.59
N TYR A 459 -4.44 -18.53 -14.88
CA TYR A 459 -5.00 -18.30 -16.22
C TYR A 459 -4.01 -17.59 -17.15
N PHE A 460 -3.33 -16.57 -16.63
CA PHE A 460 -2.40 -15.74 -17.40
C PHE A 460 -1.21 -16.57 -17.92
N PHE A 461 -0.67 -17.46 -17.09
CA PHE A 461 0.47 -18.33 -17.44
C PHE A 461 0.05 -19.74 -17.85
N LYS A 462 -1.25 -20.07 -17.81
CA LYS A 462 -1.80 -21.40 -18.11
C LYS A 462 -1.18 -22.52 -17.24
N ASP A 463 -1.03 -22.26 -15.93
CA ASP A 463 -0.47 -23.22 -14.98
C ASP A 463 -1.42 -23.38 -13.78
N PRO A 464 -2.16 -24.50 -13.71
CA PRO A 464 -3.20 -24.72 -12.69
C PRO A 464 -2.67 -24.84 -11.26
N LYS A 465 -1.36 -25.04 -11.07
CA LYS A 465 -0.77 -25.13 -9.72
C LYS A 465 -0.99 -23.86 -8.91
N TYR A 466 -0.99 -22.68 -9.57
CA TYR A 466 -1.23 -21.40 -8.90
C TYR A 466 -2.68 -21.28 -8.42
N LYS A 467 -3.66 -21.81 -9.19
CA LYS A 467 -5.06 -21.86 -8.75
C LYS A 467 -5.22 -22.77 -7.52
N ASN A 468 -4.54 -23.91 -7.50
CA ASN A 468 -4.56 -24.81 -6.34
C ASN A 468 -4.00 -24.15 -5.07
N LEU A 469 -2.94 -23.35 -5.21
CA LEU A 469 -2.40 -22.58 -4.08
C LEU A 469 -3.38 -21.47 -3.65
N SER A 470 -3.97 -20.77 -4.59
CA SER A 470 -5.01 -19.75 -4.30
C SER A 470 -6.21 -20.34 -3.55
N ILE A 471 -6.68 -21.54 -3.91
CA ILE A 471 -7.76 -22.25 -3.18
C ILE A 471 -7.34 -22.54 -1.73
N LYS A 472 -6.09 -22.94 -1.49
CA LYS A 472 -5.58 -23.15 -0.13
C LYS A 472 -5.54 -21.87 0.68
N LEU A 473 -5.08 -20.76 0.05
CA LEU A 473 -5.09 -19.44 0.67
C LEU A 473 -6.50 -18.98 1.02
N LEU A 474 -7.48 -19.16 0.12
CA LEU A 474 -8.87 -18.81 0.43
C LEU A 474 -9.42 -19.65 1.59
N LYS A 475 -9.08 -20.94 1.66
CA LYS A 475 -9.47 -21.79 2.79
C LYS A 475 -8.90 -21.26 4.11
N PHE A 476 -7.65 -20.82 4.11
CA PHE A 476 -7.01 -20.16 5.26
C PHE A 476 -7.73 -18.86 5.62
N LEU A 477 -7.94 -17.96 4.66
CA LEU A 477 -8.58 -16.66 4.84
C LEU A 477 -10.04 -16.75 5.30
N THR A 478 -10.73 -17.84 4.98
CA THR A 478 -12.11 -18.11 5.43
C THR A 478 -12.19 -19.00 6.66
N ASN A 479 -11.06 -19.23 7.36
CA ASN A 479 -11.06 -19.95 8.63
C ASN A 479 -11.92 -19.20 9.65
N PRO A 480 -12.91 -19.85 10.30
CA PRO A 480 -13.85 -19.18 11.20
C PRO A 480 -13.19 -18.49 12.40
N ALA A 481 -12.08 -19.05 12.92
CA ALA A 481 -11.33 -18.42 13.98
C ALA A 481 -10.69 -17.10 13.51
N LEU A 482 -10.08 -17.09 12.32
CA LEU A 482 -9.52 -15.87 11.71
C LEU A 482 -10.62 -14.85 11.42
N VAL A 483 -11.72 -15.26 10.78
CA VAL A 483 -12.84 -14.37 10.39
C VAL A 483 -13.44 -13.63 11.58
N LYS A 484 -13.47 -14.25 12.77
CA LYS A 484 -13.95 -13.58 14.00
C LYS A 484 -13.12 -12.35 14.37
N THR A 485 -11.82 -12.34 14.06
CA THR A 485 -10.91 -11.25 14.43
C THR A 485 -10.86 -10.13 13.39
N LEU A 486 -11.23 -10.43 12.14
CA LEU A 486 -11.19 -9.46 11.05
C LEU A 486 -12.27 -8.40 11.20
N ARG A 487 -12.00 -7.19 10.74
CA ARG A 487 -12.90 -6.06 10.84
C ARG A 487 -13.78 -5.90 9.58
N THR A 488 -13.18 -5.77 8.41
CA THR A 488 -13.88 -5.52 7.14
C THR A 488 -13.44 -6.44 6.01
N GLU A 489 -12.18 -6.58 5.75
CA GLU A 489 -11.45 -7.44 4.77
C GLU A 489 -12.25 -7.81 3.50
N ALA A 490 -12.79 -6.80 2.82
CA ALA A 490 -13.60 -6.98 1.60
C ALA A 490 -12.82 -7.70 0.47
N GLY A 491 -11.49 -7.63 0.50
CA GLY A 491 -10.63 -8.36 -0.42
C GLY A 491 -10.80 -9.89 -0.36
N ILE A 492 -11.25 -10.46 0.79
CA ILE A 492 -11.58 -11.90 0.89
C ILE A 492 -12.84 -12.21 0.09
N LEU A 493 -13.83 -11.30 0.10
CA LEU A 493 -15.05 -11.44 -0.69
C LEU A 493 -14.71 -11.41 -2.18
N SER A 494 -13.91 -10.42 -2.61
CA SER A 494 -13.40 -10.35 -3.99
C SER A 494 -12.65 -11.63 -4.39
N ALA A 495 -11.75 -12.14 -3.53
CA ALA A 495 -11.01 -13.37 -3.80
C ALA A 495 -11.92 -14.59 -3.95
N ALA A 496 -12.97 -14.68 -3.13
CA ALA A 496 -13.93 -15.78 -3.18
C ALA A 496 -14.76 -15.79 -4.47
N GLU A 497 -15.19 -14.61 -4.93
CA GLU A 497 -15.92 -14.43 -6.19
C GLU A 497 -15.01 -14.74 -7.39
N GLU A 498 -13.81 -14.16 -7.43
CA GLU A 498 -12.82 -14.36 -8.49
C GLU A 498 -12.38 -15.82 -8.65
N LEU A 499 -12.40 -16.63 -7.59
CA LEU A 499 -12.10 -18.06 -7.69
C LEU A 499 -13.25 -18.90 -8.28
N GLN A 500 -14.47 -18.39 -8.24
CA GLN A 500 -15.63 -19.06 -8.82
C GLN A 500 -15.78 -18.80 -10.32
N GLU A 501 -15.21 -17.71 -10.81
CA GLU A 501 -15.32 -17.30 -12.19
C GLU A 501 -13.99 -17.41 -12.95
N GLU A 502 -14.08 -17.50 -14.27
CA GLU A 502 -12.92 -17.40 -15.15
C GLU A 502 -12.69 -15.92 -15.54
N PRO A 503 -11.42 -15.49 -15.64
CA PRO A 503 -11.14 -14.15 -16.13
C PRO A 503 -11.69 -13.93 -17.54
N THR A 504 -12.36 -12.82 -17.75
CA THR A 504 -12.77 -12.43 -19.10
C THR A 504 -11.55 -12.08 -19.95
N VAL A 505 -11.46 -12.66 -21.13
CA VAL A 505 -10.39 -12.39 -22.09
C VAL A 505 -10.90 -11.49 -23.21
N ALA A 506 -10.21 -10.38 -23.43
CA ALA A 506 -10.40 -9.54 -24.60
C ALA A 506 -9.46 -10.02 -25.72
N ALA A 507 -10.01 -10.60 -26.77
CA ALA A 507 -9.27 -10.88 -27.98
C ALA A 507 -9.35 -9.69 -28.93
N ILE A 508 -8.20 -9.11 -29.25
CA ILE A 508 -8.04 -7.99 -30.17
C ILE A 508 -7.50 -8.54 -31.49
N MET A 509 -8.35 -8.62 -32.50
CA MET A 509 -8.03 -9.17 -33.82
C MET A 509 -7.60 -8.06 -34.79
N LEU A 510 -6.32 -7.99 -35.11
CA LEU A 510 -5.74 -6.95 -35.97
C LEU A 510 -5.38 -7.50 -37.35
N LYS A 511 -6.21 -7.25 -38.37
CA LYS A 511 -5.94 -7.59 -39.79
C LYS A 511 -4.83 -6.73 -40.39
N LYS A 512 -4.74 -5.48 -39.92
CA LYS A 512 -3.68 -4.55 -40.32
C LYS A 512 -3.03 -3.99 -39.03
N GLU A 513 -1.73 -4.17 -38.95
CA GLU A 513 -0.93 -3.48 -37.92
C GLU A 513 -1.05 -1.96 -38.15
N ASN A 514 -1.68 -1.26 -37.22
CA ASN A 514 -1.88 0.18 -37.35
C ASN A 514 -1.88 0.86 -35.97
N SER A 515 -1.97 2.18 -35.96
CA SER A 515 -2.05 3.05 -34.78
C SER A 515 -3.23 2.76 -33.86
N LEU A 516 -4.19 1.94 -34.26
CA LEU A 516 -5.35 1.57 -33.45
C LEU A 516 -5.02 0.49 -32.39
N LYS A 517 -3.93 -0.28 -32.57
CA LYS A 517 -3.51 -1.31 -31.60
C LYS A 517 -3.40 -0.73 -30.19
N ALA A 518 -2.69 0.40 -30.05
CA ALA A 518 -2.53 1.08 -28.77
C ALA A 518 -3.88 1.46 -28.15
N LYS A 519 -4.82 1.98 -28.92
CA LYS A 519 -6.15 2.39 -28.41
C LYS A 519 -6.98 1.22 -27.90
N TYR A 520 -6.89 0.05 -28.52
CA TYR A 520 -7.58 -1.16 -28.07
C TYR A 520 -6.97 -1.72 -26.78
N ILE A 521 -5.63 -1.70 -26.68
CA ILE A 521 -4.93 -2.08 -25.45
C ILE A 521 -5.31 -1.13 -24.31
N LEU A 522 -5.29 0.19 -24.55
CA LEU A 522 -5.69 1.20 -23.59
C LEU A 522 -7.11 0.99 -23.06
N ALA A 523 -8.07 0.72 -23.94
CA ALA A 523 -9.45 0.48 -23.54
C ALA A 523 -9.58 -0.70 -22.58
N SER A 524 -8.79 -1.77 -22.76
CA SER A 524 -8.82 -2.95 -21.89
C SER A 524 -8.05 -2.77 -20.58
N ILE A 525 -6.98 -1.97 -20.55
CA ILE A 525 -6.17 -1.71 -19.34
C ILE A 525 -6.90 -0.78 -18.37
N SER A 526 -7.63 0.20 -18.89
CA SER A 526 -8.39 1.15 -18.08
C SER A 526 -9.60 0.53 -17.35
N PHE A 527 -9.80 -0.76 -17.52
CA PHE A 527 -10.91 -1.47 -16.92
C PHE A 527 -10.60 -1.81 -15.44
N PRO A 528 -11.50 -1.51 -14.50
CA PRO A 528 -11.21 -1.62 -13.06
C PRO A 528 -11.07 -3.05 -12.54
N GLN A 529 -11.41 -4.07 -13.35
CA GLN A 529 -11.30 -5.45 -12.88
C GLN A 529 -9.88 -5.99 -13.06
N PHE A 530 -9.32 -6.43 -11.96
CA PHE A 530 -8.07 -7.20 -11.89
C PHE A 530 -8.11 -8.46 -12.77
N TYR A 531 -9.30 -9.04 -12.93
CA TYR A 531 -9.61 -10.31 -13.60
C TYR A 531 -9.77 -10.22 -15.11
N PHE A 532 -9.14 -9.24 -15.73
CA PHE A 532 -9.29 -9.01 -17.15
C PHE A 532 -7.97 -9.24 -17.90
N ASN A 533 -7.99 -10.11 -18.90
CA ASN A 533 -6.81 -10.36 -19.73
C ASN A 533 -7.06 -9.89 -21.18
N ASN A 534 -6.06 -9.35 -21.85
CA ASN A 534 -6.11 -9.03 -23.26
C ASN A 534 -5.08 -9.83 -24.04
N ILE A 535 -5.49 -10.35 -25.20
CA ILE A 535 -4.62 -11.05 -26.14
C ILE A 535 -4.76 -10.38 -27.50
N VAL A 536 -3.64 -9.97 -28.08
CA VAL A 536 -3.62 -9.39 -29.42
C VAL A 536 -3.25 -10.48 -30.42
N TYR A 537 -4.10 -10.69 -31.41
CA TYR A 537 -3.89 -11.59 -32.51
C TYR A 537 -3.61 -10.80 -33.80
N THR A 538 -2.57 -11.19 -34.49
CA THR A 538 -2.20 -10.67 -35.81
C THR A 538 -2.03 -11.86 -36.78
N ASN A 539 -1.90 -11.59 -38.06
CA ASN A 539 -1.59 -12.63 -39.06
C ASN A 539 -0.34 -13.48 -38.72
N LYS A 540 0.55 -12.94 -37.87
CA LYS A 540 1.78 -13.63 -37.44
C LYS A 540 1.65 -14.39 -36.12
N THR A 541 0.66 -14.08 -35.30
CA THR A 541 0.55 -14.61 -33.93
C THR A 541 -0.67 -15.48 -33.70
N ILE A 542 -1.56 -15.58 -34.69
CA ILE A 542 -2.77 -16.39 -34.57
C ILE A 542 -2.47 -17.87 -34.69
N GLY A 543 -2.96 -18.67 -33.72
CA GLY A 543 -2.89 -20.12 -33.78
C GLY A 543 -3.97 -20.72 -34.68
N THR A 544 -3.77 -21.98 -35.09
CA THR A 544 -4.67 -22.68 -36.01
C THR A 544 -6.10 -22.83 -35.47
N ASP A 545 -6.28 -22.84 -34.18
CA ASP A 545 -7.57 -22.94 -33.46
C ASP A 545 -8.44 -21.66 -33.56
N LYS A 546 -7.86 -20.56 -34.00
CA LYS A 546 -8.51 -19.22 -34.08
C LYS A 546 -8.54 -18.66 -35.51
N ILE A 547 -7.96 -19.35 -36.48
CA ILE A 547 -7.85 -18.87 -37.86
C ILE A 547 -9.23 -18.62 -38.49
N ASP A 548 -10.17 -19.54 -38.30
CA ASP A 548 -11.52 -19.41 -38.87
C ASP A 548 -12.25 -18.17 -38.36
N LEU A 549 -12.14 -17.88 -37.08
CA LEU A 549 -12.72 -16.67 -36.50
C LEU A 549 -11.99 -15.41 -36.99
N PHE A 550 -10.67 -15.45 -37.06
CA PHE A 550 -9.86 -14.35 -37.56
C PHE A 550 -10.21 -14.03 -39.02
N ASP A 551 -10.34 -15.03 -39.87
CA ASP A 551 -10.61 -14.90 -41.30
C ASP A 551 -12.09 -14.62 -41.63
N ALA A 552 -12.98 -14.76 -40.66
CA ALA A 552 -14.39 -14.43 -40.86
C ALA A 552 -14.68 -12.95 -41.18
N TYR A 553 -13.74 -12.05 -40.92
CA TYR A 553 -13.92 -10.61 -41.12
C TYR A 553 -12.66 -9.95 -41.74
N ASP A 554 -12.87 -9.06 -42.70
CA ASP A 554 -11.78 -8.29 -43.36
C ASP A 554 -11.36 -7.02 -42.57
N LYS A 555 -11.97 -6.77 -41.39
CA LYS A 555 -11.72 -5.60 -40.55
C LYS A 555 -11.12 -6.01 -39.23
N ASN A 556 -10.45 -5.07 -38.55
CA ASN A 556 -10.10 -5.24 -37.14
C ASN A 556 -11.37 -5.36 -36.29
N PHE A 557 -11.36 -6.26 -35.34
CA PHE A 557 -12.47 -6.42 -34.39
C PHE A 557 -11.99 -6.94 -33.03
N MET A 558 -12.84 -6.80 -32.05
CA MET A 558 -12.61 -7.28 -30.70
C MET A 558 -13.78 -8.14 -30.23
N ILE A 559 -13.46 -9.16 -29.46
CA ILE A 559 -14.44 -10.00 -28.76
C ILE A 559 -14.05 -10.16 -27.30
N LEU A 560 -15.02 -10.33 -26.45
CA LEU A 560 -14.84 -10.81 -25.07
C LEU A 560 -15.25 -12.26 -24.99
N PHE A 561 -14.46 -13.07 -24.29
CA PHE A 561 -14.82 -14.47 -24.09
C PHE A 561 -14.31 -15.03 -22.75
N THR A 562 -15.01 -16.04 -22.27
CA THR A 562 -14.58 -16.99 -21.24
C THR A 562 -14.70 -18.40 -21.83
N SER A 563 -14.51 -19.45 -21.06
CA SER A 563 -14.77 -20.84 -21.53
C SER A 563 -16.23 -21.08 -21.94
N SER A 564 -17.17 -20.34 -21.34
CA SER A 564 -18.63 -20.51 -21.53
C SER A 564 -19.34 -19.36 -22.24
N TYR A 565 -18.63 -18.25 -22.52
CA TYR A 565 -19.20 -17.04 -23.11
C TYR A 565 -18.35 -16.53 -24.26
N CYS A 566 -18.97 -16.05 -25.33
CA CYS A 566 -18.34 -15.33 -26.41
C CYS A 566 -19.27 -14.21 -26.89
N SER A 567 -18.78 -12.97 -26.84
CA SER A 567 -19.54 -11.83 -27.35
C SER A 567 -19.58 -11.79 -28.88
N SER A 568 -20.53 -11.03 -29.43
CA SER A 568 -20.48 -10.62 -30.83
C SER A 568 -19.24 -9.74 -31.10
N PRO A 569 -18.67 -9.79 -32.32
CA PRO A 569 -17.53 -8.95 -32.69
C PRO A 569 -17.86 -7.46 -32.63
N GLN A 570 -16.96 -6.68 -32.06
CA GLN A 570 -17.05 -5.22 -32.01
C GLN A 570 -16.05 -4.61 -32.97
N PHE A 571 -16.50 -3.78 -33.89
CA PHE A 571 -15.67 -3.22 -34.98
C PHE A 571 -15.20 -1.78 -34.70
N THR A 572 -15.71 -1.16 -33.61
CA THR A 572 -15.30 0.19 -33.20
C THR A 572 -14.86 0.18 -31.74
N ILE A 573 -14.01 1.13 -31.37
CA ILE A 573 -13.51 1.28 -30.00
C ILE A 573 -14.67 1.61 -29.05
N ASP A 574 -15.60 2.46 -29.46
CA ASP A 574 -16.74 2.88 -28.63
C ASP A 574 -17.70 1.71 -28.35
N ALA A 575 -17.97 0.89 -29.37
CA ALA A 575 -18.77 -0.32 -29.19
C ALA A 575 -18.07 -1.33 -28.26
N TYR A 576 -16.74 -1.45 -28.39
CA TYR A 576 -15.95 -2.29 -27.51
C TYR A 576 -15.92 -1.77 -26.06
N LYS A 577 -15.74 -0.47 -25.86
CA LYS A 577 -15.83 0.15 -24.52
C LYS A 577 -17.20 -0.11 -23.88
N LYS A 578 -18.29 0.06 -24.63
CA LYS A 578 -19.65 -0.25 -24.16
C LYS A 578 -19.80 -1.72 -23.77
N LEU A 579 -19.29 -2.64 -24.58
CA LEU A 579 -19.30 -4.07 -24.27
C LEU A 579 -18.49 -4.40 -23.01
N LEU A 580 -17.32 -3.77 -22.81
CA LEU A 580 -16.53 -3.93 -21.58
C LEU A 580 -17.34 -3.51 -20.33
N TYR A 581 -18.04 -2.39 -20.43
CA TYR A 581 -18.87 -1.89 -19.31
C TYR A 581 -20.14 -2.73 -19.09
N SER A 582 -20.81 -3.21 -20.15
CA SER A 582 -21.98 -4.08 -19.99
C SER A 582 -21.61 -5.42 -19.35
N ARG A 583 -20.45 -5.96 -19.66
CA ARG A 583 -19.98 -7.21 -19.06
C ARG A 583 -19.64 -7.07 -17.57
N LEU A 584 -19.23 -5.88 -17.12
CA LEU A 584 -19.12 -5.57 -15.69
C LEU A 584 -20.49 -5.71 -14.98
N LEU A 585 -21.56 -5.31 -15.66
CA LEU A 585 -22.91 -5.35 -15.11
C LEU A 585 -23.48 -6.77 -15.05
N GLU A 586 -23.04 -7.66 -15.96
CA GLU A 586 -23.51 -9.04 -16.06
C GLU A 586 -22.71 -10.04 -15.20
N ALA A 587 -21.49 -9.69 -14.81
CA ALA A 587 -20.58 -10.56 -14.06
C ALA A 587 -20.88 -10.60 -12.54
N THR A 588 -21.87 -9.89 -12.05
CA THR A 588 -22.34 -10.02 -10.66
C THR A 588 -23.39 -11.14 -10.60
N PRO A 589 -23.11 -12.27 -9.91
CA PRO A 589 -24.12 -13.30 -9.72
C PRO A 589 -25.30 -12.76 -8.91
N ASN A 590 -26.53 -13.08 -9.38
CA ASN A 590 -27.77 -12.85 -8.63
C ASN A 590 -27.74 -13.52 -7.26
#